data_0c259955bcbc1f0dd45dea3b62111bed
#
_entry.id   0c259955bcbc1f0dd45dea3b62111bed
#
_cell.length_a   1.000
_cell.length_b   1.000
_cell.length_c   1.000
_cell.angle_alpha   90.00
_cell.angle_beta   90.00
_cell.angle_gamma   90.00
#
_symmetry.space_group_name_H-M   'P 1'
#
loop_
_entity.id
_entity.type
_entity.pdbx_description
1 polymer ?
#
loop_
_entity_poly.entity_id
_entity_poly.type
_entity_poly.pdbx_seq_one_letter_code
_entity_poly.pdbx_strand_id
1 'polypeptide(L)'
;MKKKKIVSFDLETIANPFIFDILPEVTAKGNLKDPEKIAADIQEKQIKQIADMGMDPMLNMICCAGWHSEDGPGSISIEEATYAAEKKLLIDFWEILSGYDVFVGFNSRAFDIRCMLLHGITHGLRPAIAIDHGKYNRGNHIDLRPILAGDGMFAKGKLDFFCKLFLGDQKTEGMTGDQVQSYFEMGLTEEIAEYCQKDCELTYRLYLRVEAAGLLE
;
A
#
# COMPACT_ATOMS: atom_id res chain seq x y z
N MET A 1 -11.20 -17.68 26.56
CA MET A 1 -11.34 -16.52 25.65
C MET A 1 -11.31 -17.04 24.22
N LYS A 2 -12.14 -16.54 23.30
CA LYS A 2 -12.08 -16.90 21.90
C LYS A 2 -10.73 -16.39 21.31
N LYS A 3 -10.03 -17.22 20.54
CA LYS A 3 -8.80 -16.81 19.86
C LYS A 3 -9.16 -15.68 18.89
N LYS A 4 -8.43 -14.56 18.93
CA LYS A 4 -8.64 -13.47 17.99
C LYS A 4 -8.20 -13.91 16.59
N LYS A 5 -8.98 -13.56 15.58
CA LYS A 5 -8.62 -13.75 14.19
C LYS A 5 -7.74 -12.59 13.73
N ILE A 6 -6.58 -12.92 13.21
CA ILE A 6 -5.54 -11.96 12.81
C ILE A 6 -5.40 -12.01 11.30
N VAL A 7 -5.28 -10.83 10.68
CA VAL A 7 -5.00 -10.68 9.26
C VAL A 7 -3.91 -9.62 9.07
N SER A 8 -2.92 -9.92 8.24
CA SER A 8 -2.05 -8.90 7.65
C SER A 8 -2.64 -8.45 6.32
N PHE A 9 -2.41 -7.21 5.95
CA PHE A 9 -2.90 -6.63 4.71
C PHE A 9 -1.93 -5.61 4.14
N ASP A 10 -2.02 -5.40 2.83
CA ASP A 10 -1.22 -4.46 2.06
C ASP A 10 -2.00 -4.00 0.83
N LEU A 11 -1.66 -2.84 0.28
CA LEU A 11 -2.27 -2.28 -0.92
C LEU A 11 -1.22 -1.95 -1.97
N GLU A 12 -1.54 -2.24 -3.23
CA GLU A 12 -0.79 -1.72 -4.35
C GLU A 12 -1.59 -0.62 -5.06
N THR A 13 -0.88 0.41 -5.49
CA THR A 13 -1.49 1.63 -6.00
C THR A 13 -0.81 2.12 -7.28
N ILE A 14 -1.61 2.77 -8.12
CA ILE A 14 -1.19 3.44 -9.35
C ILE A 14 -1.55 4.94 -9.28
N ALA A 15 -0.99 5.75 -10.17
CA ALA A 15 -1.45 7.13 -10.32
C ALA A 15 -2.92 7.15 -10.74
N ASN A 16 -3.73 8.00 -10.09
CA ASN A 16 -5.13 8.14 -10.43
C ASN A 16 -5.29 8.89 -11.77
N PRO A 17 -5.79 8.23 -12.82
CA PRO A 17 -5.88 8.85 -14.14
C PRO A 17 -6.92 9.98 -14.26
N PHE A 18 -7.82 10.11 -13.29
CA PHE A 18 -8.94 11.06 -13.35
C PHE A 18 -8.69 12.40 -12.67
N ILE A 19 -7.48 12.61 -12.10
CA ILE A 19 -7.18 13.82 -11.33
C ILE A 19 -6.10 14.69 -11.98
N PHE A 20 -5.60 14.34 -13.16
CA PHE A 20 -4.56 15.12 -13.85
C PHE A 20 -4.98 16.57 -14.11
N ASP A 21 -6.26 16.80 -14.37
CA ASP A 21 -6.80 18.15 -14.66
C ASP A 21 -6.79 19.08 -13.45
N ILE A 22 -6.68 18.55 -12.23
CA ILE A 22 -6.61 19.35 -10.99
C ILE A 22 -5.19 19.52 -10.47
N LEU A 23 -4.21 18.85 -11.09
CA LEU A 23 -2.81 18.96 -10.71
C LEU A 23 -2.15 20.17 -11.39
N PRO A 24 -1.11 20.72 -10.77
CA PRO A 24 -0.30 21.76 -11.42
C PRO A 24 0.30 21.27 -12.75
N GLU A 25 0.22 22.11 -13.78
CA GLU A 25 0.82 21.81 -15.06
C GLU A 25 2.35 21.67 -14.92
N VAL A 26 2.89 20.61 -15.54
CA VAL A 26 4.32 20.37 -15.58
C VAL A 26 4.98 21.30 -16.60
N THR A 27 5.85 22.17 -16.11
CA THR A 27 6.59 23.14 -16.95
C THR A 27 8.08 22.89 -16.91
N ALA A 28 8.78 23.23 -18.00
CA ALA A 28 10.22 23.12 -18.09
C ALA A 28 10.94 24.14 -17.17
N LYS A 29 12.18 23.85 -16.83
CA LYS A 29 13.05 24.80 -16.13
C LYS A 29 13.19 26.10 -16.95
N GLY A 30 12.98 27.26 -16.32
CA GLY A 30 12.93 28.55 -16.99
C GLY A 30 14.22 29.02 -17.68
N ASN A 31 15.34 28.33 -17.44
CA ASN A 31 16.63 28.62 -18.07
C ASN A 31 16.91 27.80 -19.34
N LEU A 32 16.04 26.82 -19.68
CA LEU A 32 16.16 26.04 -20.89
C LEU A 32 15.65 26.84 -22.10
N LYS A 33 16.44 26.84 -23.20
CA LYS A 33 16.09 27.54 -24.45
C LYS A 33 16.00 26.59 -25.64
N ASP A 34 16.61 25.43 -25.53
CA ASP A 34 16.62 24.39 -26.56
C ASP A 34 15.31 23.60 -26.51
N PRO A 35 14.53 23.53 -27.62
CA PRO A 35 13.25 22.84 -27.64
C PRO A 35 13.35 21.35 -27.27
N GLU A 36 14.42 20.64 -27.69
CA GLU A 36 14.61 19.23 -27.38
C GLU A 36 14.85 19.02 -25.88
N LYS A 37 15.65 19.90 -25.26
CA LYS A 37 15.92 19.87 -23.83
C LYS A 37 14.70 20.26 -23.01
N ILE A 38 13.88 21.18 -23.51
CA ILE A 38 12.60 21.55 -22.89
C ILE A 38 11.66 20.34 -22.87
N ALA A 39 11.50 19.67 -24.02
CA ALA A 39 10.65 18.49 -24.12
C ALA A 39 11.12 17.35 -23.20
N ALA A 40 12.43 17.07 -23.17
CA ALA A 40 13.01 16.06 -22.30
C ALA A 40 12.81 16.36 -20.81
N ASP A 41 12.99 17.63 -20.37
CA ASP A 41 12.78 18.03 -18.97
C ASP A 41 11.30 17.94 -18.55
N ILE A 42 10.37 18.26 -19.46
CA ILE A 42 8.92 18.08 -19.22
C ILE A 42 8.60 16.60 -19.09
N GLN A 43 9.08 15.76 -20.00
CA GLN A 43 8.82 14.31 -19.97
C GLN A 43 9.38 13.68 -18.68
N GLU A 44 10.59 14.00 -18.27
CA GLU A 44 11.18 13.50 -17.03
C GLU A 44 10.32 13.88 -15.82
N LYS A 45 9.85 15.12 -15.77
CA LYS A 45 8.98 15.60 -14.69
C LYS A 45 7.59 14.96 -14.70
N GLN A 46 7.03 14.69 -15.87
CA GLN A 46 5.76 13.96 -15.98
C GLN A 46 5.87 12.52 -15.47
N ILE A 47 6.94 11.81 -15.86
CA ILE A 47 7.22 10.46 -15.33
C ILE A 47 7.35 10.50 -13.81
N LYS A 48 8.09 11.47 -13.29
CA LYS A 48 8.22 11.64 -11.85
C LYS A 48 6.89 11.98 -11.17
N GLN A 49 6.09 12.86 -11.75
CA GLN A 49 4.76 13.19 -11.22
C GLN A 49 3.87 11.95 -11.09
N ILE A 50 3.84 11.09 -12.12
CA ILE A 50 3.09 9.83 -12.09
C ILE A 50 3.59 8.92 -10.97
N ALA A 51 4.90 8.76 -10.83
CA ALA A 51 5.49 7.95 -9.77
C ALA A 51 5.17 8.51 -8.37
N ASP A 52 5.29 9.83 -8.18
CA ASP A 52 4.97 10.50 -6.92
C ASP A 52 3.46 10.37 -6.59
N MET A 53 2.58 10.42 -7.59
CA MET A 53 1.12 10.21 -7.42
C MET A 53 0.81 8.81 -6.92
N GLY A 54 1.41 7.78 -7.49
CA GLY A 54 1.21 6.40 -7.03
C GLY A 54 1.55 6.20 -5.54
N MET A 55 2.48 6.99 -5.02
CA MET A 55 2.93 6.95 -3.62
C MET A 55 2.18 7.90 -2.68
N ASP A 56 1.26 8.72 -3.19
CA ASP A 56 0.48 9.67 -2.39
C ASP A 56 -0.96 9.14 -2.18
N PRO A 57 -1.38 8.87 -0.92
CA PRO A 57 -2.73 8.40 -0.62
C PRO A 57 -3.88 9.31 -1.09
N MET A 58 -3.61 10.55 -1.46
CA MET A 58 -4.62 11.47 -2.00
C MET A 58 -4.69 11.45 -3.52
N LEU A 59 -3.62 11.04 -4.18
CA LEU A 59 -3.44 11.16 -5.63
C LEU A 59 -3.39 9.82 -6.36
N ASN A 60 -3.34 8.72 -5.61
CA ASN A 60 -3.31 7.39 -6.18
C ASN A 60 -4.70 6.79 -6.42
N MET A 61 -4.72 5.62 -7.00
CA MET A 61 -5.86 4.72 -7.13
C MET A 61 -5.43 3.33 -6.67
N ILE A 62 -6.24 2.67 -5.86
CA ILE A 62 -5.94 1.31 -5.38
C ILE A 62 -6.20 0.33 -6.53
N CYS A 63 -5.16 -0.39 -6.97
CA CYS A 63 -5.26 -1.39 -8.03
C CYS A 63 -5.26 -2.83 -7.53
N CYS A 64 -4.69 -3.07 -6.35
CA CYS A 64 -4.74 -4.38 -5.69
C CYS A 64 -4.84 -4.21 -4.17
N ALA A 65 -5.59 -5.09 -3.53
CA ALA A 65 -5.65 -5.24 -2.08
C ALA A 65 -5.37 -6.70 -1.71
N GLY A 66 -4.33 -6.94 -0.93
CA GLY A 66 -3.91 -8.26 -0.50
C GLY A 66 -4.11 -8.47 0.99
N TRP A 67 -4.20 -9.75 1.38
CA TRP A 67 -4.22 -10.16 2.78
C TRP A 67 -3.59 -11.52 2.99
N HIS A 68 -3.18 -11.78 4.22
CA HIS A 68 -2.74 -13.10 4.68
C HIS A 68 -3.23 -13.37 6.10
N SER A 69 -3.73 -14.57 6.34
CA SER A 69 -4.19 -15.04 7.66
C SER A 69 -3.78 -16.49 7.91
N GLU A 70 -4.26 -17.10 9.00
CA GLU A 70 -4.08 -18.53 9.23
C GLU A 70 -4.74 -19.40 8.12
N ASP A 71 -5.75 -18.87 7.43
CA ASP A 71 -6.43 -19.55 6.32
C ASP A 71 -5.67 -19.42 4.98
N GLY A 72 -4.56 -18.69 4.95
CA GLY A 72 -3.72 -18.47 3.78
C GLY A 72 -3.85 -17.07 3.17
N PRO A 73 -3.21 -16.84 2.02
CA PRO A 73 -3.23 -15.56 1.31
C PRO A 73 -4.49 -15.39 0.45
N GLY A 74 -4.78 -14.15 0.13
CA GLY A 74 -5.77 -13.77 -0.88
C GLY A 74 -5.50 -12.36 -1.38
N SER A 75 -6.13 -12.02 -2.50
CA SER A 75 -6.08 -10.66 -3.06
C SER A 75 -7.30 -10.37 -3.92
N ILE A 76 -7.56 -9.09 -4.14
CA ILE A 76 -8.52 -8.56 -5.10
C ILE A 76 -7.79 -7.52 -5.92
N SER A 77 -7.88 -7.62 -7.24
CA SER A 77 -7.29 -6.66 -8.18
C SER A 77 -8.36 -6.08 -9.10
N ILE A 78 -8.08 -4.89 -9.62
CA ILE A 78 -8.83 -4.31 -10.73
C ILE A 78 -8.03 -4.54 -12.03
N GLU A 79 -8.73 -4.75 -13.13
CA GLU A 79 -8.11 -4.88 -14.46
C GLU A 79 -8.07 -3.54 -15.21
N GLU A 80 -8.99 -2.64 -14.87
CA GLU A 80 -9.10 -1.32 -15.48
C GLU A 80 -9.13 -0.23 -14.40
N ALA A 81 -8.35 0.82 -14.62
CA ALA A 81 -8.31 1.98 -13.73
C ALA A 81 -9.60 2.81 -13.87
N THR A 82 -10.68 2.38 -13.21
CA THR A 82 -11.96 3.08 -13.17
C THR A 82 -12.43 3.28 -11.72
N TYR A 83 -13.15 4.38 -11.46
CA TYR A 83 -13.75 4.60 -10.14
C TYR A 83 -14.74 3.51 -9.74
N ALA A 84 -15.41 2.88 -10.70
CA ALA A 84 -16.36 1.80 -10.43
C ALA A 84 -15.64 0.52 -9.98
N ALA A 85 -14.51 0.17 -10.63
CA ALA A 85 -13.69 -0.98 -10.27
C ALA A 85 -13.05 -0.80 -8.90
N GLU A 86 -12.42 0.36 -8.63
CA GLU A 86 -11.85 0.68 -7.33
C GLU A 86 -12.89 0.68 -6.20
N LYS A 87 -14.06 1.28 -6.45
CA LYS A 87 -15.17 1.27 -5.49
C LYS A 87 -15.58 -0.15 -5.12
N LYS A 88 -15.70 -1.03 -6.11
CA LYS A 88 -16.04 -2.44 -5.88
C LYS A 88 -14.95 -3.14 -5.08
N LEU A 89 -13.68 -2.96 -5.44
CA LEU A 89 -12.54 -3.51 -4.72
C LEU A 89 -12.59 -3.09 -3.24
N LEU A 90 -12.80 -1.81 -2.96
CA LEU A 90 -12.89 -1.31 -1.58
C LEU A 90 -14.05 -1.91 -0.79
N ILE A 91 -15.23 -2.08 -1.40
CA ILE A 91 -16.39 -2.70 -0.74
C ILE A 91 -16.05 -4.15 -0.37
N ASP A 92 -15.58 -4.93 -1.34
CA ASP A 92 -15.24 -6.34 -1.15
C ASP A 92 -14.12 -6.50 -0.10
N PHE A 93 -13.11 -5.63 -0.14
CA PHE A 93 -12.01 -5.69 0.80
C PHE A 93 -12.43 -5.35 2.24
N TRP A 94 -13.27 -4.33 2.44
CA TRP A 94 -13.84 -4.03 3.75
C TRP A 94 -14.68 -5.19 4.29
N GLU A 95 -15.42 -5.88 3.43
CA GLU A 95 -16.19 -7.05 3.81
C GLU A 95 -15.28 -8.20 4.26
N ILE A 96 -14.21 -8.49 3.52
CA ILE A 96 -13.21 -9.50 3.89
C ILE A 96 -12.59 -9.16 5.24
N LEU A 97 -12.13 -7.92 5.43
CA LEU A 97 -11.52 -7.48 6.68
C LEU A 97 -12.50 -7.57 7.86
N SER A 98 -13.81 -7.45 7.65
CA SER A 98 -14.82 -7.57 8.72
C SER A 98 -14.86 -8.94 9.40
N GLY A 99 -14.25 -9.94 8.78
CA GLY A 99 -14.10 -11.30 9.35
C GLY A 99 -13.00 -11.43 10.42
N TYR A 100 -12.23 -10.37 10.69
CA TYR A 100 -11.04 -10.41 11.55
C TYR A 100 -11.14 -9.44 12.73
N ASP A 101 -10.37 -9.74 13.80
CA ASP A 101 -10.35 -8.96 15.04
C ASP A 101 -9.10 -8.07 15.17
N VAL A 102 -8.01 -8.43 14.51
CA VAL A 102 -6.71 -7.74 14.55
C VAL A 102 -6.14 -7.57 13.14
N PHE A 103 -5.76 -6.35 12.83
CA PHE A 103 -5.24 -5.93 11.54
C PHE A 103 -3.76 -5.62 11.67
N VAL A 104 -2.93 -6.25 10.86
CA VAL A 104 -1.48 -6.06 10.87
C VAL A 104 -1.04 -5.48 9.54
N GLY A 105 -0.17 -4.48 9.57
CA GLY A 105 0.42 -3.92 8.36
C GLY A 105 1.85 -3.45 8.58
N PHE A 106 2.49 -3.04 7.52
CA PHE A 106 3.83 -2.45 7.56
C PHE A 106 3.81 -1.05 6.94
N ASN A 107 3.88 0.00 7.76
CA ASN A 107 3.64 1.40 7.40
C ASN A 107 2.16 1.69 7.04
N SER A 108 1.29 0.77 7.34
CA SER A 108 -0.11 0.77 6.91
C SER A 108 -0.93 1.93 7.48
N ARG A 109 -0.59 2.43 8.67
CA ARG A 109 -1.24 3.61 9.24
C ARG A 109 -1.01 4.87 8.41
N ALA A 110 0.20 5.03 7.87
CA ALA A 110 0.57 6.20 7.09
C ALA A 110 0.13 6.09 5.63
N PHE A 111 -0.05 4.88 5.10
CA PHE A 111 -0.35 4.64 3.69
C PHE A 111 -1.66 3.88 3.50
N ASP A 112 -1.70 2.58 3.72
CA ASP A 112 -2.82 1.70 3.33
C ASP A 112 -4.16 2.11 3.93
N ILE A 113 -4.22 2.27 5.26
CA ILE A 113 -5.46 2.71 5.93
C ILE A 113 -5.85 4.10 5.45
N ARG A 114 -4.87 4.96 5.21
CA ARG A 114 -5.13 6.30 4.73
C ARG A 114 -5.69 6.28 3.30
N CYS A 115 -5.16 5.45 2.40
CA CYS A 115 -5.72 5.21 1.08
C CYS A 115 -7.17 4.74 1.19
N MET A 116 -7.44 3.68 1.95
CA MET A 116 -8.78 3.13 2.14
C MET A 116 -9.79 4.16 2.65
N LEU A 117 -9.39 5.02 3.59
CA LEU A 117 -10.28 6.04 4.16
C LEU A 117 -10.52 7.21 3.20
N LEU A 118 -9.47 7.72 2.53
CA LEU A 118 -9.59 8.83 1.59
C LEU A 118 -10.36 8.44 0.34
N HIS A 119 -10.10 7.25 -0.22
CA HIS A 119 -10.86 6.72 -1.35
C HIS A 119 -12.29 6.35 -0.94
N GLY A 120 -12.49 5.94 0.32
CA GLY A 120 -13.82 5.82 0.91
C GLY A 120 -14.61 7.13 0.83
N ILE A 121 -13.99 8.29 1.11
CA ILE A 121 -14.60 9.60 0.96
C ILE A 121 -14.96 9.85 -0.52
N THR A 122 -14.03 9.61 -1.44
CA THR A 122 -14.23 9.79 -2.88
C THR A 122 -15.42 8.98 -3.41
N HIS A 123 -15.58 7.75 -2.93
CA HIS A 123 -16.63 6.82 -3.36
C HIS A 123 -17.92 6.89 -2.54
N GLY A 124 -17.97 7.74 -1.50
CA GLY A 124 -19.10 7.81 -0.58
C GLY A 124 -19.33 6.52 0.20
N LEU A 125 -18.25 5.81 0.54
CA LEU A 125 -18.28 4.57 1.30
C LEU A 125 -18.03 4.83 2.78
N ARG A 126 -18.70 4.03 3.60
CA ARG A 126 -18.40 3.92 5.02
C ARG A 126 -17.69 2.58 5.27
N PRO A 127 -16.56 2.58 6.00
CA PRO A 127 -15.91 1.32 6.40
C PRO A 127 -16.89 0.38 7.10
N ALA A 128 -16.87 -0.91 6.73
CA ALA A 128 -17.70 -1.93 7.38
C ALA A 128 -17.26 -2.20 8.83
N ILE A 129 -15.99 -1.92 9.13
CA ILE A 129 -15.38 -2.05 10.45
C ILE A 129 -14.55 -0.81 10.78
N ALA A 130 -14.35 -0.55 12.06
CA ALA A 130 -13.42 0.47 12.52
C ALA A 130 -12.03 -0.15 12.70
N ILE A 131 -11.05 0.37 11.99
CA ILE A 131 -9.63 0.05 12.19
C ILE A 131 -8.97 1.22 12.93
N ASP A 132 -8.29 0.93 14.04
CA ASP A 132 -7.57 1.94 14.80
C ASP A 132 -6.37 2.47 14.01
N HIS A 133 -6.39 3.77 13.71
CA HIS A 133 -5.32 4.46 12.96
C HIS A 133 -4.69 5.62 13.73
N GLY A 134 -5.05 5.78 15.00
CA GLY A 134 -4.48 6.79 15.90
C GLY A 134 -2.99 6.53 16.17
N LYS A 135 -2.20 7.61 16.26
CA LYS A 135 -0.73 7.52 16.44
C LYS A 135 -0.33 6.74 17.70
N TYR A 136 -1.12 6.83 18.77
CA TYR A 136 -0.82 6.24 20.07
C TYR A 136 -1.77 5.11 20.46
N ASN A 137 -2.72 4.76 19.60
CA ASN A 137 -3.69 3.71 19.83
C ASN A 137 -3.25 2.44 19.09
N ARG A 138 -3.13 1.33 19.85
CA ARG A 138 -2.81 0.00 19.32
C ARG A 138 -3.99 -0.95 19.47
N GLY A 139 -5.22 -0.44 19.44
CA GLY A 139 -6.43 -1.22 19.72
C GLY A 139 -6.52 -2.50 18.90
N ASN A 140 -7.07 -2.43 17.70
CA ASN A 140 -7.18 -3.58 16.80
C ASN A 140 -6.23 -3.52 15.59
N HIS A 141 -5.35 -2.49 15.51
CA HIS A 141 -4.40 -2.33 14.41
C HIS A 141 -2.96 -2.26 14.92
N ILE A 142 -2.10 -3.05 14.30
CA ILE A 142 -0.67 -3.17 14.61
C ILE A 142 0.12 -2.81 13.36
N ASP A 143 0.71 -1.61 13.35
CA ASP A 143 1.66 -1.18 12.33
C ASP A 143 3.08 -1.54 12.78
N LEU A 144 3.69 -2.51 12.09
CA LEU A 144 5.00 -3.04 12.50
C LEU A 144 6.14 -2.06 12.27
N ARG A 145 6.04 -1.17 11.27
CA ARG A 145 7.13 -0.26 10.95
C ARG A 145 7.48 0.69 12.11
N PRO A 146 6.56 1.46 12.70
CA PRO A 146 6.90 2.29 13.84
C PRO A 146 7.35 1.50 15.07
N ILE A 147 6.82 0.29 15.30
CA ILE A 147 7.23 -0.58 16.41
C ILE A 147 8.71 -0.96 16.26
N LEU A 148 9.12 -1.42 15.08
CA LEU A 148 10.48 -1.85 14.80
C LEU A 148 11.45 -0.69 14.61
N ALA A 149 10.95 0.46 14.16
CA ALA A 149 11.72 1.65 13.87
C ALA A 149 11.78 2.66 15.02
N GLY A 150 11.23 2.35 16.19
CA GLY A 150 11.18 3.27 17.32
C GLY A 150 10.44 4.57 16.99
N ASP A 151 9.24 4.47 16.43
CA ASP A 151 8.42 5.61 15.98
C ASP A 151 9.14 6.54 14.96
N GLY A 152 10.05 5.96 14.19
CA GLY A 152 10.80 6.66 13.15
C GLY A 152 12.11 7.32 13.62
N MET A 153 12.50 7.14 14.90
CA MET A 153 13.75 7.71 15.41
C MET A 153 15.00 7.04 14.82
N PHE A 154 14.95 5.76 14.51
CA PHE A 154 16.15 5.00 14.17
C PHE A 154 16.11 4.29 12.82
N ALA A 155 14.97 4.04 12.22
CA ALA A 155 14.94 3.14 11.10
C ALA A 155 14.64 3.79 9.77
N LYS A 156 15.61 3.68 8.94
CA LYS A 156 15.44 3.61 7.51
C LYS A 156 15.33 2.11 7.15
N GLY A 157 14.14 1.55 7.13
CA GLY A 157 13.95 0.15 6.78
C GLY A 157 12.66 -0.05 6.02
N LYS A 158 12.75 -0.74 4.88
CA LYS A 158 11.62 -1.31 4.16
C LYS A 158 11.29 -2.68 4.79
N LEU A 159 10.13 -3.23 4.49
CA LEU A 159 9.72 -4.56 4.95
C LEU A 159 10.82 -5.62 4.70
N ASP A 160 11.37 -5.64 3.50
CA ASP A 160 12.45 -6.56 3.10
C ASP A 160 13.67 -6.53 4.04
N PHE A 161 14.08 -5.35 4.51
CA PHE A 161 15.19 -5.22 5.47
C PHE A 161 14.88 -5.96 6.78
N PHE A 162 13.70 -5.75 7.34
CA PHE A 162 13.33 -6.39 8.61
C PHE A 162 13.08 -7.89 8.46
N CYS A 163 12.53 -8.32 7.31
CA CYS A 163 12.36 -9.74 7.01
C CYS A 163 13.70 -10.46 6.87
N LYS A 164 14.66 -9.87 6.17
CA LYS A 164 16.04 -10.42 6.11
C LYS A 164 16.67 -10.53 7.49
N LEU A 165 16.52 -9.48 8.30
CA LEU A 165 17.15 -9.40 9.62
C LEU A 165 16.54 -10.39 10.61
N PHE A 166 15.22 -10.52 10.66
CA PHE A 166 14.52 -11.26 11.72
C PHE A 166 13.99 -12.62 11.28
N LEU A 167 13.75 -12.84 9.99
CA LEU A 167 13.23 -14.09 9.46
C LEU A 167 14.27 -14.88 8.65
N GLY A 168 15.39 -14.25 8.27
CA GLY A 168 16.35 -14.82 7.33
C GLY A 168 15.78 -15.00 5.92
N ASP A 169 14.65 -14.34 5.64
CA ASP A 169 13.90 -14.41 4.39
C ASP A 169 13.91 -13.05 3.69
N GLN A 170 13.67 -13.04 2.41
CA GLN A 170 13.62 -11.80 1.61
C GLN A 170 12.46 -11.83 0.63
N LYS A 171 12.06 -10.65 0.16
CA LYS A 171 11.19 -10.54 -1.00
C LYS A 171 11.81 -11.33 -2.16
N THR A 172 10.97 -12.00 -2.92
CA THR A 172 11.40 -12.68 -4.14
C THR A 172 12.09 -11.67 -5.06
N GLU A 173 13.18 -12.05 -5.69
CA GLU A 173 13.73 -11.26 -6.80
C GLU A 173 12.64 -11.13 -7.86
N GLY A 174 12.22 -9.91 -8.16
CA GLY A 174 11.10 -9.65 -9.06
C GLY A 174 10.64 -8.20 -8.98
N MET A 175 9.34 -8.02 -8.93
CA MET A 175 8.70 -6.70 -8.92
C MET A 175 9.03 -5.92 -7.63
N THR A 176 9.11 -4.61 -7.79
CA THR A 176 9.24 -3.64 -6.69
C THR A 176 8.08 -2.65 -6.74
N GLY A 177 7.74 -2.01 -5.61
CA GLY A 177 6.57 -1.12 -5.52
C GLY A 177 6.57 0.04 -6.53
N ASP A 178 7.75 0.50 -6.96
CA ASP A 178 7.90 1.53 -8.00
C ASP A 178 7.59 1.02 -9.43
N GLN A 179 7.46 -0.29 -9.60
CA GLN A 179 7.12 -0.91 -10.89
C GLN A 179 5.62 -1.23 -11.03
N VAL A 180 4.82 -1.09 -9.97
CA VAL A 180 3.38 -1.40 -9.97
C VAL A 180 2.66 -0.67 -11.11
N GLN A 181 2.94 0.62 -11.31
CA GLN A 181 2.37 1.40 -12.41
C GLN A 181 2.62 0.76 -13.77
N SER A 182 3.87 0.40 -14.07
CA SER A 182 4.24 -0.18 -15.37
C SER A 182 3.66 -1.58 -15.57
N TYR A 183 3.61 -2.39 -14.52
CA TYR A 183 3.00 -3.72 -14.58
C TYR A 183 1.49 -3.62 -14.83
N PHE A 184 0.82 -2.68 -14.18
CA PHE A 184 -0.60 -2.44 -14.41
C PHE A 184 -0.88 -1.99 -15.84
N GLU A 185 -0.07 -1.07 -16.39
CA GLU A 185 -0.18 -0.61 -17.78
C GLU A 185 0.07 -1.73 -18.80
N MET A 186 0.85 -2.75 -18.46
CA MET A 186 1.06 -3.95 -19.26
C MET A 186 -0.06 -5.01 -19.09
N GLY A 187 -1.02 -4.80 -18.19
CA GLY A 187 -2.06 -5.76 -17.87
C GLY A 187 -1.60 -6.95 -17.01
N LEU A 188 -0.44 -6.83 -16.35
CA LEU A 188 0.17 -7.88 -15.51
C LEU A 188 -0.39 -7.80 -14.07
N THR A 189 -1.71 -7.90 -13.96
CA THR A 189 -2.42 -7.75 -12.67
C THR A 189 -2.25 -8.95 -11.76
N GLU A 190 -1.99 -10.14 -12.31
CA GLU A 190 -1.71 -11.35 -11.54
C GLU A 190 -0.36 -11.24 -10.82
N GLU A 191 0.67 -10.72 -11.48
CA GLU A 191 2.00 -10.47 -10.91
C GLU A 191 1.94 -9.43 -9.78
N ILE A 192 1.11 -8.39 -9.94
CA ILE A 192 0.85 -7.40 -8.88
C ILE A 192 0.19 -8.08 -7.67
N ALA A 193 -0.79 -8.95 -7.92
CA ALA A 193 -1.48 -9.70 -6.89
C ALA A 193 -0.55 -10.64 -6.11
N GLU A 194 0.31 -11.38 -6.80
CA GLU A 194 1.31 -12.25 -6.20
C GLU A 194 2.31 -11.45 -5.33
N TYR A 195 2.76 -10.31 -5.84
CA TYR A 195 3.65 -9.41 -5.10
C TYR A 195 2.98 -8.89 -3.81
N CYS A 196 1.75 -8.39 -3.90
CA CYS A 196 0.97 -7.90 -2.77
C CYS A 196 0.71 -9.01 -1.73
N GLN A 197 0.33 -10.23 -2.16
CA GLN A 197 0.15 -11.38 -1.28
C GLN A 197 1.44 -11.77 -0.56
N LYS A 198 2.59 -11.69 -1.26
CA LYS A 198 3.89 -11.99 -0.66
C LYS A 198 4.26 -10.99 0.43
N ASP A 199 3.98 -9.70 0.22
CA ASP A 199 4.20 -8.67 1.23
C ASP A 199 3.29 -8.89 2.46
N CYS A 200 2.04 -9.30 2.24
CA CYS A 200 1.14 -9.70 3.32
C CYS A 200 1.66 -10.90 4.10
N GLU A 201 2.12 -11.97 3.43
CA GLU A 201 2.71 -13.15 4.07
C GLU A 201 3.93 -12.76 4.93
N LEU A 202 4.85 -11.99 4.38
CA LEU A 202 6.05 -11.54 5.09
C LEU A 202 5.69 -10.68 6.31
N THR A 203 4.72 -9.78 6.16
CA THR A 203 4.20 -8.96 7.25
C THR A 203 3.57 -9.81 8.35
N TYR A 204 2.79 -10.83 8.00
CA TYR A 204 2.19 -11.76 8.97
C TYR A 204 3.25 -12.55 9.74
N ARG A 205 4.24 -13.10 9.05
CA ARG A 205 5.35 -13.85 9.67
C ARG A 205 6.21 -12.94 10.56
N LEU A 206 6.45 -11.72 10.14
CA LEU A 206 7.16 -10.72 10.94
C LEU A 206 6.37 -10.36 12.19
N TYR A 207 5.05 -10.19 12.08
CA TYR A 207 4.16 -10.01 13.23
C TYR A 207 4.31 -11.13 14.26
N LEU A 208 4.21 -12.40 13.83
CA LEU A 208 4.37 -13.54 14.74
C LEU A 208 5.73 -13.55 15.44
N ARG A 209 6.78 -13.10 14.76
CA ARG A 209 8.12 -13.00 15.34
C ARG A 209 8.22 -11.90 16.39
N VAL A 210 7.58 -10.76 16.14
CA VAL A 210 7.53 -9.60 17.04
C VAL A 210 6.67 -9.92 18.28
N GLU A 211 5.53 -10.58 18.10
CA GLU A 211 4.65 -11.06 19.15
C GLU A 211 5.38 -12.05 20.07
N ALA A 212 6.04 -13.05 19.50
CA ALA A 212 6.83 -14.04 20.26
C ALA A 212 7.99 -13.42 21.04
N ALA A 213 8.47 -12.24 20.64
CA ALA A 213 9.49 -11.49 21.36
C ALA A 213 8.93 -10.58 22.49
N GLY A 214 7.60 -10.53 22.69
CA GLY A 214 6.95 -9.73 23.73
C GLY A 214 6.93 -8.22 23.44
N LEU A 215 7.11 -7.78 22.19
CA LEU A 215 7.13 -6.36 21.82
C LEU A 215 5.73 -5.74 21.62
N LEU A 216 4.68 -6.54 21.71
CA LEU A 216 3.29 -6.11 21.49
C LEU A 216 2.48 -6.01 22.79
N GLU A 217 3.07 -6.34 23.94
CA GLU A 217 2.48 -6.28 25.29
C GLU A 217 2.46 -4.85 25.84
#